data_d1b48a316f5093d2a9dbf03a95363ea0
#
_entry.id   d1b48a316f5093d2a9dbf03a95363ea0
#
_cell.length_a   1.000
_cell.length_b   1.000
_cell.length_c   1.000
_cell.angle_alpha   90.00
_cell.angle_beta   90.00
_cell.angle_gamma   90.00
#
_symmetry.space_group_name_H-M   'P 1'
#
loop_
_entity.id
_entity.type
_entity.pdbx_description
1 polymer ?
#
loop_
_entity_poly.entity_id
_entity_poly.type
_entity_poly.pdbx_seq_one_letter_code
_entity_poly.pdbx_strand_id
1 'polypeptide(L)'
;MGRRTTEVMIHYSEDKRMLEYGLMKSYPGIFCFSTTRHEGYSTGEYASFNCNNYCGDVMDNILKNRSLLCSLLPGTEKELVIPHQVHRAEVRVVDREFCKQPESLRASLLEGVDALVTDVPGKCICVSTADCVPVMCFDKEYPIFRNC
;
A
#
# COMPACT_ATOMS: atom_id res chain seq x y z
N MET A 1 -28.09 -26.76 -1.73
CA MET A 1 -27.18 -25.82 -1.06
C MET A 1 -26.22 -25.25 -2.09
N GLY A 2 -26.54 -24.09 -2.62
CA GLY A 2 -25.72 -23.46 -3.66
C GLY A 2 -24.41 -22.94 -3.05
N ARG A 3 -23.26 -23.43 -3.54
CA ARG A 3 -21.97 -22.77 -3.33
C ARG A 3 -22.07 -21.41 -4.00
N ARG A 4 -22.13 -20.33 -3.21
CA ARG A 4 -21.81 -19.00 -3.72
C ARG A 4 -20.32 -19.02 -4.07
N THR A 5 -20.02 -19.21 -5.33
CA THR A 5 -18.72 -18.85 -5.88
C THR A 5 -18.62 -17.34 -5.72
N THR A 6 -17.91 -16.88 -4.71
CA THR A 6 -17.53 -15.49 -4.61
C THR A 6 -16.53 -15.26 -5.73
N GLU A 7 -17.00 -14.78 -6.87
CA GLU A 7 -16.12 -14.31 -7.92
C GLU A 7 -15.26 -13.20 -7.33
N VAL A 8 -13.98 -13.50 -7.15
CA VAL A 8 -12.98 -12.48 -6.79
C VAL A 8 -12.77 -11.65 -8.05
N MET A 9 -13.62 -10.65 -8.22
CA MET A 9 -13.48 -9.74 -9.35
C MET A 9 -12.40 -8.72 -9.03
N ILE A 10 -11.40 -8.65 -9.88
CA ILE A 10 -10.36 -7.62 -9.89
C ILE A 10 -10.78 -6.60 -10.95
N HIS A 11 -10.86 -5.34 -10.57
CA HIS A 11 -11.25 -4.26 -11.47
C HIS A 11 -10.14 -3.22 -11.56
N TYR A 12 -9.93 -2.69 -12.76
CA TYR A 12 -9.16 -1.46 -12.91
C TYR A 12 -9.99 -0.26 -12.42
N SER A 13 -9.33 0.71 -11.79
CA SER A 13 -9.90 2.05 -11.66
C SER A 13 -10.14 2.64 -13.05
N GLU A 14 -11.03 3.64 -13.15
CA GLU A 14 -11.38 4.27 -14.42
C GLU A 14 -10.15 4.80 -15.19
N ASP A 15 -9.21 5.38 -14.46
CA ASP A 15 -7.94 5.90 -14.98
C ASP A 15 -6.83 4.85 -15.12
N LYS A 16 -7.13 3.58 -14.83
CA LYS A 16 -6.21 2.42 -14.86
C LYS A 16 -4.99 2.52 -13.93
N ARG A 17 -4.94 3.49 -13.02
CA ARG A 17 -3.85 3.65 -12.06
C ARG A 17 -3.85 2.60 -10.97
N MET A 18 -5.01 2.03 -10.66
CA MET A 18 -5.18 1.06 -9.59
C MET A 18 -5.95 -0.18 -10.05
N LEU A 19 -5.60 -1.30 -9.43
CA LEU A 19 -6.40 -2.52 -9.39
C LEU A 19 -7.11 -2.57 -8.04
N GLU A 20 -8.41 -2.75 -8.05
CA GLU A 20 -9.24 -2.88 -6.85
C GLU A 20 -9.74 -4.31 -6.71
N TYR A 21 -9.83 -4.78 -5.48
CA TYR A 21 -10.17 -6.16 -5.16
C TYR A 21 -11.58 -6.26 -4.59
N GLY A 22 -12.48 -6.91 -5.33
CA GLY A 22 -13.89 -7.04 -4.99
C GLY A 22 -14.13 -7.73 -3.64
N LEU A 23 -13.28 -8.68 -3.26
CA LEU A 23 -13.37 -9.35 -1.95
C LEU A 23 -13.32 -8.36 -0.78
N MET A 24 -12.50 -7.33 -0.88
CA MET A 24 -12.32 -6.34 0.18
C MET A 24 -13.37 -5.23 0.15
N LYS A 25 -14.04 -5.01 -0.99
CA LYS A 25 -15.08 -3.98 -1.15
C LYS A 25 -16.31 -4.20 -0.26
N SER A 26 -16.56 -5.43 0.17
CA SER A 26 -17.68 -5.75 1.07
C SER A 26 -17.45 -5.31 2.53
N TYR A 27 -16.25 -4.86 2.85
CA TYR A 27 -15.91 -4.41 4.21
C TYR A 27 -15.84 -2.89 4.25
N PRO A 28 -16.81 -2.20 4.89
CA PRO A 28 -16.80 -0.75 5.01
C PRO A 28 -15.58 -0.28 5.80
N GLY A 29 -14.99 0.81 5.34
CA GLY A 29 -13.81 1.39 5.98
C GLY A 29 -12.47 0.83 5.52
N ILE A 30 -12.47 -0.14 4.60
CA ILE A 30 -11.26 -0.70 4.00
C ILE A 30 -11.16 -0.28 2.55
N PHE A 31 -9.98 0.18 2.16
CA PHE A 31 -9.64 0.40 0.76
C PHE A 31 -8.37 -0.39 0.43
N CYS A 32 -8.54 -1.45 -0.36
CA CYS A 32 -7.47 -2.36 -0.72
C CYS A 32 -7.25 -2.32 -2.24
N PHE A 33 -6.00 -2.07 -2.64
CA PHE A 33 -5.65 -1.86 -4.04
C PHE A 33 -4.21 -2.25 -4.34
N SER A 34 -3.89 -2.39 -5.60
CA SER A 34 -2.51 -2.36 -6.12
C SER A 34 -2.38 -1.24 -7.13
N THR A 35 -1.26 -0.54 -7.14
CA THR A 35 -0.97 0.42 -8.20
C THR A 35 -0.56 -0.31 -9.48
N THR A 36 -0.80 0.32 -10.61
CA THR A 36 -0.35 -0.13 -11.93
C THR A 36 0.84 0.71 -12.39
N ARG A 37 1.30 0.49 -13.61
CA ARG A 37 2.33 1.33 -14.24
C ARG A 37 1.78 2.54 -15.00
N HIS A 38 0.49 2.77 -14.97
CA HIS A 38 -0.14 3.79 -15.80
C HIS A 38 -0.18 5.16 -15.12
N GLU A 39 -0.01 6.19 -15.95
CA GLU A 39 -0.33 7.58 -15.62
C GLU A 39 0.42 8.16 -14.41
N GLY A 40 1.71 7.81 -14.26
CA GLY A 40 2.62 8.38 -13.28
C GLY A 40 3.67 9.32 -13.89
N TYR A 41 4.63 9.73 -13.08
CA TYR A 41 5.66 10.71 -13.41
C TYR A 41 7.04 10.10 -13.67
N SER A 42 7.27 8.87 -13.27
CA SER A 42 8.54 8.20 -13.47
C SER A 42 8.77 7.86 -14.94
N THR A 43 10.03 7.82 -15.36
CA THR A 43 10.45 7.58 -16.75
C THR A 43 11.40 6.39 -16.85
N GLY A 44 11.73 5.97 -18.07
CA GLY A 44 12.64 4.87 -18.31
C GLY A 44 12.14 3.54 -17.72
N GLU A 45 13.02 2.86 -17.01
CA GLU A 45 12.71 1.54 -16.41
C GLU A 45 11.61 1.61 -15.35
N TYR A 46 11.46 2.77 -14.71
CA TYR A 46 10.47 3.01 -13.64
C TYR A 46 9.13 3.57 -14.14
N ALA A 47 8.99 3.69 -15.46
CA ALA A 47 7.78 4.28 -16.05
C ALA A 47 6.54 3.42 -15.72
N SER A 48 5.50 4.05 -15.16
CA SER A 48 5.42 5.48 -14.87
C SER A 48 5.02 5.77 -13.42
N PHE A 49 4.29 4.88 -12.73
CA PHE A 49 3.67 5.15 -11.43
C PHE A 49 4.44 4.47 -10.28
N ASN A 50 5.75 4.66 -10.24
CA ASN A 50 6.60 4.12 -9.18
C ASN A 50 6.52 4.98 -7.91
N CYS A 51 6.17 4.36 -6.78
CA CYS A 51 6.13 4.99 -5.45
C CYS A 51 7.26 4.51 -4.52
N ASN A 52 8.09 3.56 -4.98
CA ASN A 52 9.18 2.99 -4.19
C ASN A 52 10.45 3.84 -4.33
N ASN A 53 10.95 4.37 -3.21
CA ASN A 53 12.16 5.19 -3.18
C ASN A 53 13.46 4.39 -2.96
N TYR A 54 13.38 3.06 -2.91
CA TYR A 54 14.53 2.18 -2.64
C TYR A 54 15.06 1.48 -3.90
N CYS A 55 14.52 1.79 -5.07
CA CYS A 55 14.88 1.13 -6.32
C CYS A 55 15.84 1.94 -7.22
N GLY A 56 16.16 3.18 -6.86
CA GLY A 56 17.09 4.03 -7.63
C GLY A 56 16.42 5.00 -8.62
N ASP A 57 15.11 5.14 -8.58
CA ASP A 57 14.36 6.13 -9.37
C ASP A 57 14.61 7.57 -8.87
N VAL A 58 14.28 8.54 -9.71
CA VAL A 58 14.40 9.97 -9.38
C VAL A 58 13.41 10.36 -8.27
N MET A 59 13.94 10.86 -7.16
CA MET A 59 13.14 11.17 -5.97
C MET A 59 11.99 12.14 -6.25
N ASP A 60 12.20 13.15 -7.08
CA ASP A 60 11.14 14.10 -7.44
C ASP A 60 9.94 13.42 -8.11
N ASN A 61 10.19 12.46 -9.01
CA ASN A 61 9.14 11.66 -9.64
C ASN A 61 8.41 10.79 -8.64
N ILE A 62 9.14 10.16 -7.71
CA ILE A 62 8.55 9.34 -6.64
C ILE A 62 7.65 10.18 -5.75
N LEU A 63 8.07 11.36 -5.35
CA LEU A 63 7.28 12.26 -4.51
C LEU A 63 6.00 12.72 -5.22
N LYS A 64 6.08 13.02 -6.52
CA LYS A 64 4.91 13.34 -7.35
C LYS A 64 3.96 12.14 -7.45
N ASN A 65 4.47 10.94 -7.67
CA ASN A 65 3.67 9.72 -7.71
C ASN A 65 2.98 9.46 -6.36
N ARG A 66 3.69 9.61 -5.25
CA ARG A 66 3.11 9.47 -3.90
C ARG A 66 2.02 10.49 -3.62
N SER A 67 2.24 11.75 -4.01
CA SER A 67 1.23 12.80 -3.90
C SER A 67 -0.02 12.48 -4.72
N LEU A 68 0.18 12.02 -5.96
CA LEU A 68 -0.89 11.57 -6.82
C LEU A 68 -1.65 10.39 -6.20
N LEU A 69 -0.93 9.37 -5.70
CA LEU A 69 -1.54 8.22 -5.02
C LEU A 69 -2.38 8.67 -3.82
N CYS A 70 -1.86 9.54 -2.96
CA CYS A 70 -2.62 10.09 -1.85
C CYS A 70 -3.90 10.78 -2.30
N SER A 71 -3.89 11.50 -3.42
CA SER A 71 -5.09 12.17 -3.95
C SER A 71 -6.18 11.20 -4.40
N LEU A 72 -5.81 9.98 -4.80
CA LEU A 72 -6.73 8.92 -5.24
C LEU A 72 -7.34 8.13 -4.08
N LEU A 73 -6.73 8.19 -2.89
CA LEU A 73 -7.23 7.45 -1.73
C LEU A 73 -8.42 8.16 -1.08
N PRO A 74 -9.37 7.39 -0.50
CA PRO A 74 -10.49 7.97 0.23
C PRO A 74 -10.05 8.62 1.55
N GLY A 75 -10.87 9.53 2.06
CA GLY A 75 -10.65 10.21 3.34
C GLY A 75 -9.81 11.48 3.24
N THR A 76 -9.68 12.20 4.34
CA THR A 76 -8.96 13.48 4.43
C THR A 76 -7.58 13.36 5.04
N GLU A 77 -7.44 12.55 6.08
CA GLU A 77 -6.16 12.29 6.76
C GLU A 77 -5.58 10.96 6.27
N LYS A 78 -4.66 11.04 5.32
CA LYS A 78 -4.06 9.86 4.67
C LYS A 78 -2.55 9.99 4.66
N GLU A 79 -1.89 8.91 5.02
CA GLU A 79 -0.45 8.81 4.99
C GLU A 79 -0.04 7.45 4.40
N LEU A 80 0.89 7.48 3.46
CA LEU A 80 1.52 6.28 2.94
C LEU A 80 2.64 5.84 3.88
N VAL A 81 2.63 4.57 4.27
CA VAL A 81 3.71 3.94 5.03
C VAL A 81 4.33 2.87 4.17
N ILE A 82 5.54 3.12 3.68
CA ILE A 82 6.25 2.28 2.72
C ILE A 82 7.57 1.84 3.36
N PRO A 83 7.78 0.54 3.63
CA PRO A 83 8.99 0.04 4.23
C PRO A 83 10.11 -0.15 3.20
N HIS A 84 11.36 -0.23 3.69
CA HIS A 84 12.46 -0.74 2.89
C HIS A 84 12.53 -2.26 3.02
N GLN A 85 11.97 -2.96 2.08
CA GLN A 85 11.92 -4.43 2.04
C GLN A 85 13.27 -5.01 1.64
N VAL A 86 13.67 -6.08 2.30
CA VAL A 86 14.95 -6.77 2.09
C VAL A 86 14.78 -8.28 1.91
N HIS A 87 13.56 -8.73 1.64
CA HIS A 87 13.19 -10.14 1.44
C HIS A 87 13.53 -11.02 2.65
N ARG A 88 13.13 -10.56 3.84
CA ARG A 88 13.23 -11.28 5.10
C ARG A 88 11.85 -11.45 5.73
N ALA A 89 11.78 -11.63 7.04
CA ALA A 89 10.55 -11.90 7.78
C ALA A 89 10.22 -10.85 8.87
N GLU A 90 10.81 -9.66 8.77
CA GLU A 90 10.55 -8.60 9.74
C GLU A 90 9.19 -7.97 9.52
N VAL A 91 8.41 -7.88 10.60
CA VAL A 91 7.07 -7.29 10.63
C VAL A 91 7.09 -6.05 11.51
N ARG A 92 6.52 -4.95 11.03
CA ARG A 92 6.37 -3.72 11.81
C ARG A 92 4.90 -3.40 12.07
N VAL A 93 4.57 -3.17 13.33
CA VAL A 93 3.27 -2.64 13.72
C VAL A 93 3.30 -1.12 13.60
N VAL A 94 2.42 -0.59 12.77
CA VAL A 94 2.20 0.84 12.57
C VAL A 94 1.03 1.24 13.46
N ASP A 95 1.32 1.42 14.73
CA ASP A 95 0.37 1.84 15.75
C ASP A 95 0.40 3.36 16.00
N ARG A 96 -0.36 3.82 16.97
CA ARG A 96 -0.40 5.24 17.32
C ARG A 96 0.93 5.75 17.87
N GLU A 97 1.70 4.91 18.56
CA GLU A 97 3.01 5.29 19.09
C GLU A 97 4.03 5.42 17.96
N PHE A 98 4.02 4.51 16.98
CA PHE A 98 4.80 4.67 15.75
C PHE A 98 4.46 5.99 15.04
N CYS A 99 3.17 6.32 14.92
CA CYS A 99 2.72 7.51 14.21
C CYS A 99 3.13 8.82 14.87
N LYS A 100 3.37 8.84 16.17
CA LYS A 100 3.85 10.01 16.94
C LYS A 100 5.36 10.26 16.78
N GLN A 101 6.11 9.28 16.30
CA GLN A 101 7.56 9.41 16.17
C GLN A 101 7.93 10.42 15.08
N PRO A 102 9.07 11.11 15.21
CA PRO A 102 9.61 11.96 14.16
C PRO A 102 9.84 11.16 12.87
N GLU A 103 9.73 11.81 11.73
CA GLU A 103 9.87 11.17 10.40
C GLU A 103 11.19 10.40 10.26
N SER A 104 12.30 10.96 10.75
CA SER A 104 13.61 10.30 10.72
C SER A 104 13.64 8.98 11.50
N LEU A 105 12.97 8.93 12.66
CA LEU A 105 12.87 7.71 13.45
C LEU A 105 11.93 6.70 12.78
N ARG A 106 10.80 7.15 12.25
CA ARG A 106 9.90 6.28 11.49
C ARG A 106 10.60 5.64 10.30
N ALA A 107 11.39 6.41 9.56
CA ALA A 107 12.20 5.89 8.45
C ALA A 107 13.17 4.79 8.92
N SER A 108 13.86 5.00 10.05
CA SER A 108 14.74 3.98 10.63
C SER A 108 13.99 2.73 11.09
N LEU A 109 12.79 2.89 11.62
CA LEU A 109 11.94 1.78 12.06
C LEU A 109 11.35 0.97 10.90
N LEU A 110 11.34 1.52 9.71
CA LEU A 110 10.87 0.87 8.48
C LEU A 110 12.01 0.24 7.65
N GLU A 111 13.25 0.38 8.12
CA GLU A 111 14.41 -0.22 7.46
C GLU A 111 14.41 -1.74 7.66
N GLY A 112 14.53 -2.49 6.58
CA GLY A 112 14.58 -3.96 6.60
C GLY A 112 13.25 -4.65 6.97
N VAL A 113 12.14 -3.99 6.78
CA VAL A 113 10.79 -4.48 7.12
C VAL A 113 10.09 -4.99 5.86
N ASP A 114 9.59 -6.22 5.89
CA ASP A 114 8.95 -6.87 4.74
C ASP A 114 7.43 -7.01 4.90
N ALA A 115 6.89 -6.73 6.08
CA ALA A 115 5.45 -6.74 6.34
C ALA A 115 5.03 -5.63 7.30
N LEU A 116 3.83 -5.09 7.10
CA LEU A 116 3.24 -4.06 7.93
C LEU A 116 1.88 -4.49 8.47
N VAL A 117 1.58 -4.05 9.67
CA VAL A 117 0.28 -4.26 10.33
C VAL A 117 -0.17 -2.93 10.92
N THR A 118 -1.45 -2.56 10.79
CA THR A 118 -2.01 -1.37 11.40
C THR A 118 -3.47 -1.55 11.80
N ASP A 119 -3.85 -0.89 12.87
CA ASP A 119 -5.25 -0.65 13.28
C ASP A 119 -5.58 0.84 13.25
N VAL A 120 -4.66 1.68 12.79
CA VAL A 120 -4.82 3.14 12.79
C VAL A 120 -5.51 3.60 11.51
N PRO A 121 -6.70 4.21 11.60
CA PRO A 121 -7.37 4.77 10.44
C PRO A 121 -6.52 5.85 9.74
N GLY A 122 -6.68 5.96 8.41
CA GLY A 122 -5.96 6.94 7.60
C GLY A 122 -4.52 6.54 7.24
N LYS A 123 -4.03 5.39 7.73
CA LYS A 123 -2.72 4.86 7.36
C LYS A 123 -2.86 3.88 6.20
N CYS A 124 -2.25 4.22 5.08
CA CYS A 124 -2.12 3.32 3.93
C CYS A 124 -0.79 2.58 4.04
N ILE A 125 -0.81 1.39 4.62
CA ILE A 125 0.36 0.52 4.68
C ILE A 125 0.59 -0.10 3.30
N CYS A 126 1.82 -0.05 2.81
CA CYS A 126 2.17 -0.45 1.45
C CYS A 126 3.30 -1.48 1.45
N VAL A 127 3.30 -2.33 0.46
CA VAL A 127 4.46 -3.15 0.07
C VAL A 127 4.73 -2.94 -1.42
N SER A 128 5.99 -3.00 -1.80
CA SER A 128 6.42 -2.89 -3.19
C SER A 128 6.69 -4.26 -3.76
N THR A 129 6.20 -4.53 -4.96
CA THR A 129 6.42 -5.79 -5.66
C THR A 129 6.88 -5.54 -7.08
N ALA A 130 7.78 -6.40 -7.58
CA ALA A 130 8.07 -6.55 -9.00
C ALA A 130 7.55 -7.91 -9.47
N ASP A 131 8.15 -9.00 -8.98
CA ASP A 131 7.80 -10.38 -9.33
C ASP A 131 7.10 -11.13 -8.19
N CYS A 132 7.14 -10.58 -6.97
CA CYS A 132 6.51 -11.20 -5.81
C CYS A 132 5.00 -11.02 -5.82
N VAL A 133 4.30 -11.94 -5.17
CA VAL A 133 2.86 -11.85 -4.93
C VAL A 133 2.63 -11.15 -3.60
N PRO A 134 1.99 -9.98 -3.57
CA PRO A 134 1.62 -9.34 -2.31
C PRO A 134 0.47 -10.08 -1.64
N VAL A 135 0.55 -10.22 -0.33
CA VAL A 135 -0.53 -10.79 0.48
C VAL A 135 -1.12 -9.69 1.35
N MET A 136 -2.43 -9.48 1.22
CA MET A 136 -3.17 -8.49 1.99
C MET A 136 -4.22 -9.20 2.82
N CYS A 137 -4.20 -8.98 4.13
CA CYS A 137 -5.11 -9.61 5.07
C CYS A 137 -5.85 -8.55 5.89
N PHE A 138 -7.10 -8.82 6.16
CA PHE A 138 -7.93 -8.01 7.04
C PHE A 138 -8.63 -8.92 8.05
N ASP A 139 -8.55 -8.55 9.32
CA ASP A 139 -9.31 -9.19 10.38
C ASP A 139 -10.64 -8.46 10.57
N LYS A 140 -11.75 -9.12 10.25
CA LYS A 140 -13.09 -8.54 10.34
C LYS A 140 -13.64 -8.44 11.75
N GLU A 141 -13.09 -9.21 12.69
CA GLU A 141 -13.52 -9.21 14.10
C GLU A 141 -12.75 -8.18 14.91
N TYR A 142 -11.45 -8.08 14.61
CA TYR A 142 -10.56 -7.05 15.15
C TYR A 142 -10.02 -6.26 13.96
N PRO A 143 -10.48 -5.05 13.68
CA PRO A 143 -10.15 -4.32 12.46
C PRO A 143 -8.66 -3.97 12.39
N ILE A 144 -7.85 -4.95 12.07
CA ILE A 144 -6.40 -4.89 11.89
C ILE A 144 -6.09 -5.14 10.42
N PHE A 145 -5.34 -4.26 9.80
CA PHE A 145 -4.87 -4.39 8.44
C PHE A 145 -3.46 -4.96 8.41
N ARG A 146 -3.22 -5.92 7.53
CA ARG A 146 -1.91 -6.55 7.33
C ARG A 146 -1.60 -6.62 5.85
N ASN A 147 -0.36 -6.31 5.50
CA ASN A 147 0.20 -6.62 4.20
C ASN A 147 1.60 -7.25 4.35
N CYS A 148 1.93 -8.10 3.43
CA CYS A 148 3.23 -8.77 3.33
C CYS A 148 3.72 -8.74 1.89
#